data_d8801c6e9f1d6c1db33855db821bdf33
#
_entry.id   d8801c6e9f1d6c1db33855db821bdf33
#
_cell.length_a   1.000
_cell.length_b   1.000
_cell.length_c   1.000
_cell.angle_alpha   90.00
_cell.angle_beta   90.00
_cell.angle_gamma   90.00
#
_symmetry.space_group_name_H-M   'P 1'
#
loop_
_entity.id
_entity.type
_entity.pdbx_description
1 polymer ?
#
loop_
_entity_poly.entity_id
_entity_poly.type
_entity_poly.pdbx_seq_one_letter_code
_entity_poly.pdbx_strand_id
1 'polypeptide(L)'
;MSNLRIVRFAAAVVLCLAAATSWAQDSVVYHIDNTSAQGLKGLRNVRNHLDVDPAAKITVVTHADGVDMLMEGEKAANGTEYAPLVSALKSRGVAFEICEITLKNRGLKKEQFIQEASFTPSGVVRIAKLQKQGSAYIKP
;
A
#
# COMPACT_ATOMS: atom_id res chain seq x y z
N MET A 1 -27.53 -38.18 41.07
CA MET A 1 -26.32 -38.28 40.25
C MET A 1 -26.49 -37.71 38.83
N SER A 2 -27.52 -36.92 38.54
CA SER A 2 -27.79 -36.41 37.15
C SER A 2 -27.44 -34.96 36.91
N ASN A 3 -27.11 -34.17 37.93
CA ASN A 3 -26.89 -32.73 37.77
C ASN A 3 -25.45 -32.35 37.37
N LEU A 4 -24.50 -33.30 37.43
CA LEU A 4 -23.10 -33.01 37.10
C LEU A 4 -22.78 -33.08 35.60
N ARG A 5 -23.65 -33.70 34.80
CA ARG A 5 -23.49 -33.83 33.34
C ARG A 5 -23.99 -32.60 32.55
N ILE A 6 -24.98 -31.89 33.08
CA ILE A 6 -25.59 -30.71 32.44
C ILE A 6 -24.66 -29.50 32.51
N VAL A 7 -23.90 -29.35 33.60
CA VAL A 7 -22.97 -28.21 33.78
C VAL A 7 -21.75 -28.28 32.81
N ARG A 8 -21.35 -29.49 32.41
CA ARG A 8 -20.23 -29.67 31.49
C ARG A 8 -20.53 -29.31 30.02
N PHE A 9 -21.80 -29.39 29.61
CA PHE A 9 -22.20 -29.00 28.25
C PHE A 9 -22.42 -27.50 28.09
N ALA A 10 -22.82 -26.77 29.14
CA ALA A 10 -23.01 -25.33 29.11
C ALA A 10 -21.67 -24.57 29.03
N ALA A 11 -20.58 -25.08 29.60
CA ALA A 11 -19.28 -24.46 29.57
C ALA A 11 -18.60 -24.55 28.18
N ALA A 12 -18.90 -25.59 27.39
CA ALA A 12 -18.31 -25.79 26.07
C ALA A 12 -18.92 -24.85 25.00
N VAL A 13 -20.17 -24.43 25.13
CA VAL A 13 -20.87 -23.56 24.17
C VAL A 13 -20.48 -22.10 24.34
N VAL A 14 -20.09 -21.65 25.53
CA VAL A 14 -19.68 -20.26 25.76
C VAL A 14 -18.26 -19.96 25.20
N LEU A 15 -17.41 -20.99 25.05
CA LEU A 15 -16.06 -20.81 24.52
C LEU A 15 -16.00 -20.61 22.98
N CYS A 16 -17.07 -20.97 22.25
CA CYS A 16 -17.11 -20.85 20.80
C CYS A 16 -17.63 -19.49 20.28
N LEU A 17 -18.14 -18.62 21.14
CA LEU A 17 -18.66 -17.30 20.74
C LEU A 17 -17.66 -16.14 20.89
N ALA A 18 -16.46 -16.40 21.36
CA ALA A 18 -15.34 -15.46 21.27
C ALA A 18 -14.58 -15.62 19.95
N ALA A 19 -15.28 -15.95 18.84
CA ALA A 19 -14.72 -15.82 17.51
C ALA A 19 -14.53 -14.33 17.25
N ALA A 20 -13.27 -13.92 17.40
CA ALA A 20 -12.76 -12.60 17.13
C ALA A 20 -13.43 -11.99 15.89
N THR A 21 -14.13 -10.88 16.06
CA THR A 21 -14.33 -9.94 14.98
C THR A 21 -12.94 -9.37 14.63
N SER A 22 -12.16 -10.15 13.90
CA SER A 22 -10.98 -9.65 13.21
C SER A 22 -11.52 -8.66 12.19
N TRP A 23 -11.50 -7.39 12.53
CA TRP A 23 -11.67 -6.33 11.53
C TRP A 23 -10.52 -6.54 10.57
N ALA A 24 -10.83 -7.09 9.40
CA ALA A 24 -9.83 -7.22 8.36
C ALA A 24 -9.34 -5.82 8.05
N GLN A 25 -8.05 -5.57 8.31
CA GLN A 25 -7.40 -4.30 7.96
C GLN A 25 -7.54 -4.08 6.45
N ASP A 26 -8.11 -2.94 6.06
CA ASP A 26 -8.28 -2.60 4.65
C ASP A 26 -6.93 -2.54 3.96
N SER A 27 -6.81 -3.30 2.88
CA SER A 27 -5.61 -3.31 2.04
C SER A 27 -5.92 -2.62 0.71
N VAL A 28 -5.05 -1.71 0.30
CA VAL A 28 -5.28 -0.87 -0.87
C VAL A 28 -4.01 -0.76 -1.70
N VAL A 29 -4.13 -0.93 -3.02
CA VAL A 29 -3.06 -0.63 -3.96
C VAL A 29 -3.39 0.62 -4.76
N TYR A 30 -2.51 1.63 -4.67
CA TYR A 30 -2.51 2.81 -5.53
C TYR A 30 -1.59 2.56 -6.70
N HIS A 31 -2.11 2.75 -7.91
CA HIS A 31 -1.37 2.54 -9.16
C HIS A 31 -1.01 3.87 -9.81
N ILE A 32 0.27 4.16 -9.96
CA ILE A 32 0.79 5.37 -10.60
C ILE A 32 1.67 4.98 -11.78
N ASP A 33 1.23 5.34 -12.99
CA ASP A 33 1.96 5.11 -14.24
C ASP A 33 2.38 6.41 -14.95
N ASN A 34 1.96 7.55 -14.41
CA ASN A 34 2.32 8.87 -14.95
C ASN A 34 2.52 9.88 -13.80
N THR A 35 3.75 10.29 -13.58
CA THR A 35 4.12 11.21 -12.49
C THR A 35 3.46 12.58 -12.64
N SER A 36 3.44 13.15 -13.83
CA SER A 36 2.91 14.50 -14.05
C SER A 36 1.41 14.59 -13.80
N ALA A 37 0.65 13.58 -14.21
CA ALA A 37 -0.81 13.54 -14.05
C ALA A 37 -1.25 13.03 -12.66
N GLN A 38 -0.49 12.12 -12.06
CA GLN A 38 -0.94 11.35 -10.90
C GLN A 38 -0.08 11.55 -9.64
N GLY A 39 1.16 12.02 -9.75
CA GLY A 39 2.11 12.04 -8.64
C GLY A 39 1.60 12.79 -7.42
N LEU A 40 1.44 14.11 -7.49
CA LEU A 40 0.92 14.91 -6.37
C LEU A 40 -0.52 14.54 -6.00
N LYS A 41 -1.37 14.26 -6.98
CA LYS A 41 -2.75 13.85 -6.75
C LYS A 41 -2.80 12.53 -5.98
N GLY A 42 -1.98 11.56 -6.38
CA GLY A 42 -1.88 10.25 -5.73
C GLY A 42 -1.40 10.37 -4.28
N LEU A 43 -0.31 11.11 -4.03
CA LEU A 43 0.19 11.30 -2.66
C LEU A 43 -0.84 11.99 -1.75
N ARG A 44 -1.56 12.99 -2.28
CA ARG A 44 -2.64 13.64 -1.55
C ARG A 44 -3.79 12.68 -1.24
N ASN A 45 -4.17 11.82 -2.20
CA ASN A 45 -5.22 10.83 -2.00
C ASN A 45 -4.81 9.80 -0.94
N VAL A 46 -3.56 9.31 -0.97
CA VAL A 46 -3.02 8.41 0.05
C VAL A 46 -3.04 9.05 1.43
N ARG A 47 -2.62 10.32 1.54
CA ARG A 47 -2.69 11.06 2.81
C ARG A 47 -4.12 11.14 3.33
N ASN A 48 -5.06 11.60 2.49
CA ASN A 48 -6.46 11.75 2.87
C ASN A 48 -7.08 10.40 3.27
N HIS A 49 -6.70 9.31 2.60
CA HIS A 49 -7.12 7.96 2.94
C HIS A 49 -6.69 7.60 4.37
N LEU A 50 -5.41 7.78 4.69
CA LEU A 50 -4.89 7.49 6.02
C LEU A 50 -5.42 8.45 7.10
N ASP A 51 -5.82 9.67 6.75
CA ASP A 51 -6.43 10.61 7.70
C ASP A 51 -7.81 10.14 8.16
N VAL A 52 -8.53 9.38 7.33
CA VAL A 52 -9.85 8.78 7.63
C VAL A 52 -9.72 7.35 8.15
N ASP A 53 -8.84 6.55 7.56
CA ASP A 53 -8.54 5.18 7.99
C ASP A 53 -7.04 5.01 8.26
N PRO A 54 -6.59 5.36 9.48
CA PRO A 54 -5.17 5.25 9.85
C PRO A 54 -4.62 3.82 9.87
N ALA A 55 -5.51 2.81 9.92
CA ALA A 55 -5.15 1.40 9.93
C ALA A 55 -4.97 0.81 8.53
N ALA A 56 -5.40 1.50 7.46
CA ALA A 56 -5.30 1.01 6.09
C ALA A 56 -3.87 0.62 5.72
N LYS A 57 -3.71 -0.57 5.11
CA LYS A 57 -2.44 -1.03 4.56
C LYS A 57 -2.33 -0.59 3.11
N ILE A 58 -1.57 0.46 2.87
CA ILE A 58 -1.45 1.06 1.54
C ILE A 58 -0.11 0.70 0.89
N THR A 59 -0.19 0.21 -0.36
CA THR A 59 0.96 0.03 -1.25
C THR A 59 0.78 0.91 -2.48
N VAL A 60 1.74 1.77 -2.75
CA VAL A 60 1.83 2.56 -3.99
C VAL A 60 2.76 1.83 -4.94
N VAL A 61 2.23 1.37 -6.07
CA VAL A 61 3.03 0.70 -7.10
C VAL A 61 3.18 1.63 -8.30
N THR A 62 4.44 1.87 -8.69
CA THR A 62 4.79 2.75 -9.82
C THR A 62 5.40 1.97 -10.97
N HIS A 63 5.08 2.35 -12.20
CA HIS A 63 5.75 1.88 -13.43
C HIS A 63 5.66 2.94 -14.53
N ALA A 64 6.27 2.69 -15.68
CA ALA A 64 6.37 3.66 -16.78
C ALA A 64 6.87 5.03 -16.27
N ASP A 65 6.27 6.14 -16.67
CA ASP A 65 6.64 7.47 -16.17
C ASP A 65 6.26 7.74 -14.72
N GLY A 66 5.44 6.86 -14.13
CA GLY A 66 5.07 6.96 -12.71
C GLY A 66 6.23 6.74 -11.75
N VAL A 67 7.33 6.12 -12.18
CA VAL A 67 8.51 5.90 -11.33
C VAL A 67 9.27 7.20 -11.03
N ASP A 68 9.12 8.23 -11.89
CA ASP A 68 9.90 9.46 -11.79
C ASP A 68 9.65 10.20 -10.47
N MET A 69 8.43 10.15 -9.93
CA MET A 69 8.15 10.76 -8.62
C MET A 69 8.96 10.18 -7.45
N LEU A 70 9.61 9.04 -7.65
CA LEU A 70 10.45 8.38 -6.66
C LEU A 70 11.95 8.52 -6.97
N MET A 71 12.32 9.32 -7.98
CA MET A 71 13.73 9.64 -8.26
C MET A 71 14.23 10.71 -7.29
N GLU A 72 15.53 10.65 -6.99
CA GLU A 72 16.21 11.65 -6.16
C GLU A 72 16.11 13.04 -6.80
N GLY A 73 15.69 14.03 -6.01
CA GLY A 73 15.60 15.42 -6.43
C GLY A 73 14.44 15.77 -7.35
N GLU A 74 13.55 14.81 -7.67
CA GLU A 74 12.43 15.04 -8.58
C GLU A 74 11.38 15.98 -7.96
N LYS A 75 10.86 16.87 -8.83
CA LYS A 75 9.88 17.91 -8.46
C LYS A 75 8.70 17.91 -9.43
N ALA A 76 7.55 18.21 -8.89
CA ALA A 76 6.36 18.49 -9.70
C ALA A 76 6.50 19.82 -10.47
N ALA A 77 5.66 20.02 -11.48
CA ALA A 77 5.69 21.24 -12.32
C ALA A 77 5.54 22.55 -11.53
N ASN A 78 4.91 22.50 -10.35
CA ASN A 78 4.77 23.65 -9.45
C ASN A 78 5.96 23.81 -8.47
N GLY A 79 7.03 23.03 -8.64
CA GLY A 79 8.23 23.07 -7.80
C GLY A 79 8.16 22.26 -6.52
N THR A 80 7.05 21.60 -6.23
CA THR A 80 6.91 20.75 -5.02
C THR A 80 7.79 19.51 -5.14
N GLU A 81 8.66 19.28 -4.17
CA GLU A 81 9.50 18.09 -4.09
C GLU A 81 8.69 16.87 -3.69
N TYR A 82 8.89 15.73 -4.37
CA TYR A 82 8.21 14.48 -4.06
C TYR A 82 8.78 13.80 -2.82
N ALA A 83 10.09 13.79 -2.64
CA ALA A 83 10.77 13.03 -1.59
C ALA A 83 10.25 13.32 -0.17
N PRO A 84 10.06 14.58 0.27
CA PRO A 84 9.51 14.87 1.60
C PRO A 84 8.08 14.33 1.79
N LEU A 85 7.25 14.37 0.74
CA LEU A 85 5.87 13.86 0.80
C LEU A 85 5.85 12.33 0.89
N VAL A 86 6.71 11.67 0.13
CA VAL A 86 6.88 10.21 0.17
C VAL A 86 7.40 9.78 1.54
N SER A 87 8.43 10.44 2.08
CA SER A 87 9.00 10.15 3.40
C SER A 87 7.96 10.29 4.52
N ALA A 88 7.15 11.34 4.48
CA ALA A 88 6.05 11.53 5.44
C ALA A 88 5.02 10.40 5.39
N LEU A 89 4.66 9.92 4.20
CA LEU A 89 3.73 8.80 4.04
C LEU A 89 4.38 7.45 4.40
N LYS A 90 5.66 7.27 4.08
CA LYS A 90 6.43 6.10 4.49
C LYS A 90 6.46 5.95 6.01
N SER A 91 6.63 7.05 6.75
CA SER A 91 6.59 7.04 8.23
C SER A 91 5.22 6.66 8.80
N ARG A 92 4.15 6.79 7.99
CA ARG A 92 2.78 6.32 8.30
C ARG A 92 2.52 4.89 7.85
N GLY A 93 3.54 4.14 7.38
CA GLY A 93 3.43 2.74 7.01
C GLY A 93 3.11 2.47 5.53
N VAL A 94 3.09 3.50 4.67
CA VAL A 94 2.88 3.30 3.22
C VAL A 94 4.10 2.62 2.60
N ALA A 95 3.86 1.59 1.79
CA ALA A 95 4.90 0.98 0.96
C ALA A 95 4.93 1.64 -0.42
N PHE A 96 6.12 2.00 -0.89
CA PHE A 96 6.34 2.50 -2.25
C PHE A 96 7.17 1.49 -3.03
N GLU A 97 6.67 1.05 -4.19
CA GLU A 97 7.31 -0.01 -4.99
C GLU A 97 7.52 0.46 -6.44
N ILE A 98 8.73 0.27 -6.95
CA ILE A 98 9.19 0.66 -8.29
C ILE A 98 9.31 -0.58 -9.17
N CYS A 99 8.79 -0.52 -10.38
CA CYS A 99 8.86 -1.59 -11.38
C CYS A 99 10.26 -1.73 -11.99
N GLU A 100 10.94 -2.87 -11.78
CA GLU A 100 12.28 -3.15 -12.34
C GLU A 100 12.26 -3.29 -13.87
N ILE A 101 11.16 -3.76 -14.47
CA ILE A 101 11.01 -3.77 -15.94
C ILE A 101 11.09 -2.34 -16.50
N THR A 102 10.47 -1.37 -15.83
CA THR A 102 10.55 0.04 -16.22
C THR A 102 12.01 0.54 -16.17
N LEU A 103 12.74 0.23 -15.11
CA LEU A 103 14.15 0.61 -14.99
C LEU A 103 14.96 0.06 -16.15
N LYS A 104 14.81 -1.24 -16.43
CA LYS A 104 15.50 -1.90 -17.54
C LYS A 104 15.18 -1.24 -18.90
N ASN A 105 13.91 -0.99 -19.18
CA ASN A 105 13.46 -0.43 -20.47
C ASN A 105 13.93 1.01 -20.67
N ARG A 106 14.07 1.78 -19.58
CA ARG A 106 14.49 3.19 -19.60
C ARG A 106 15.97 3.39 -19.31
N GLY A 107 16.74 2.30 -19.06
CA GLY A 107 18.15 2.39 -18.70
C GLY A 107 18.41 3.07 -17.35
N LEU A 108 17.44 3.05 -16.43
CA LEU A 108 17.55 3.65 -15.10
C LEU A 108 18.23 2.68 -14.12
N LYS A 109 18.97 3.26 -13.17
CA LYS A 109 19.65 2.50 -12.10
C LYS A 109 18.96 2.71 -10.76
N LYS A 110 19.01 1.70 -9.88
CA LYS A 110 18.37 1.74 -8.55
C LYS A 110 18.88 2.89 -7.67
N GLU A 111 20.15 3.26 -7.82
CA GLU A 111 20.80 4.32 -7.06
C GLU A 111 20.27 5.73 -7.39
N GLN A 112 19.46 5.87 -8.45
CA GLN A 112 18.81 7.12 -8.81
C GLN A 112 17.51 7.39 -8.04
N PHE A 113 17.07 6.45 -7.20
CA PHE A 113 15.79 6.51 -6.50
C PHE A 113 15.97 6.70 -4.99
N ILE A 114 14.99 7.35 -4.38
CA ILE A 114 14.96 7.62 -2.94
C ILE A 114 14.93 6.32 -2.13
N GLN A 115 15.51 6.34 -0.93
CA GLN A 115 15.65 5.15 -0.07
C GLN A 115 14.34 4.63 0.50
N GLU A 116 13.30 5.47 0.53
CA GLU A 116 11.95 5.12 0.99
C GLU A 116 11.26 4.09 0.09
N ALA A 117 11.69 3.99 -1.17
CA ALA A 117 11.10 3.09 -2.15
C ALA A 117 11.83 1.74 -2.18
N SER A 118 11.09 0.68 -2.46
CA SER A 118 11.57 -0.66 -2.75
C SER A 118 11.32 -1.01 -4.22
N PHE A 119 11.84 -2.15 -4.67
CA PHE A 119 11.73 -2.57 -6.06
C PHE A 119 10.90 -3.86 -6.16
N THR A 120 10.08 -3.94 -7.21
CA THR A 120 9.33 -5.13 -7.56
C THR A 120 9.64 -5.55 -9.01
N PRO A 121 9.78 -6.85 -9.30
CA PRO A 121 10.16 -7.31 -10.64
C PRO A 121 9.26 -6.77 -11.77
N SER A 122 7.95 -6.69 -11.52
CA SER A 122 6.97 -6.12 -12.46
C SER A 122 5.85 -5.41 -11.72
N GLY A 123 5.66 -4.12 -11.99
CA GLY A 123 4.60 -3.33 -11.36
C GLY A 123 3.20 -3.88 -11.65
N VAL A 124 2.90 -4.22 -12.91
CA VAL A 124 1.57 -4.75 -13.28
C VAL A 124 1.29 -6.13 -12.67
N VAL A 125 2.30 -7.00 -12.60
CA VAL A 125 2.16 -8.30 -11.92
C VAL A 125 1.97 -8.10 -10.42
N ARG A 126 2.67 -7.14 -9.83
CA ARG A 126 2.54 -6.81 -8.41
C ARG A 126 1.14 -6.32 -8.07
N ILE A 127 0.59 -5.40 -8.88
CA ILE A 127 -0.79 -4.92 -8.74
C ILE A 127 -1.79 -6.08 -8.81
N ALA A 128 -1.67 -6.94 -9.83
CA ALA A 128 -2.55 -8.10 -9.96
C ALA A 128 -2.48 -9.05 -8.75
N LYS A 129 -1.28 -9.28 -8.21
CA LYS A 129 -1.08 -10.10 -7.01
C LYS A 129 -1.72 -9.47 -5.77
N LEU A 130 -1.56 -8.15 -5.57
CA LEU A 130 -2.17 -7.43 -4.46
C LEU A 130 -3.71 -7.50 -4.54
N GLN A 131 -4.29 -7.29 -5.73
CA GLN A 131 -5.74 -7.43 -5.93
C GLN A 131 -6.23 -8.85 -5.65
N LYS A 132 -5.50 -9.88 -6.10
CA LYS A 132 -5.83 -11.28 -5.80
C LYS A 132 -5.77 -11.57 -4.28
N GLN A 133 -4.96 -10.84 -3.53
CA GLN A 133 -4.85 -10.93 -2.06
C GLN A 133 -5.93 -10.11 -1.34
N GLY A 134 -6.85 -9.48 -2.06
CA GLY A 134 -7.97 -8.72 -1.51
C GLY A 134 -7.74 -7.20 -1.44
N SER A 135 -6.64 -6.68 -2.00
CA SER A 135 -6.44 -5.23 -2.02
C SER A 135 -7.41 -4.53 -2.97
N ALA A 136 -8.07 -3.48 -2.49
CA ALA A 136 -8.80 -2.56 -3.34
C ALA A 136 -7.84 -1.83 -4.29
N TYR A 137 -8.27 -1.56 -5.51
CA TYR A 137 -7.45 -0.89 -6.53
C TYR A 137 -7.89 0.57 -6.70
N ILE A 138 -6.94 1.48 -6.61
CA ILE A 138 -7.17 2.92 -6.87
C ILE A 138 -6.15 3.43 -7.89
N LYS A 139 -6.65 4.05 -8.94
CA LYS A 139 -5.86 4.81 -9.90
C LYS A 139 -6.20 6.30 -9.73
N PRO A 140 -5.26 7.13 -9.22
CA PRO A 140 -5.51 8.55 -8.98
C PRO A 140 -5.71 9.35 -10.26
#